data_9e5140e3b75faad268a43ffc6dbed438
#
_entry.id   9e5140e3b75faad268a43ffc6dbed438
#
_cell.length_a   1.000
_cell.length_b   1.000
_cell.length_c   1.000
_cell.angle_alpha   90.00
_cell.angle_beta   90.00
_cell.angle_gamma   90.00
#
_symmetry.space_group_name_H-M   'P 1'
#
loop_
_entity.id
_entity.type
_entity.pdbx_description
1 polymer ?
#
loop_
_entity_poly.entity_id
_entity_poly.type
_entity_poly.pdbx_seq_one_letter_code
_entity_poly.pdbx_strand_id
1 'polypeptide(L)'
;MNTIAVDAMGGDSAPVDLVKGAIEAKQVGVNVVLCGDQNLIKPYLDNVEIPIYHYPQVISMDEDPMKAIRSKKQSSIIGCMQLLKENKVQAVFSAGSTGATLVSA
;
A
#
# COMPACT_ATOMS: atom_id res chain seq x y z
N MET A 1 -15.39 -0.55 12.65
CA MET A 1 -14.63 -1.73 12.22
C MET A 1 -13.26 -1.27 11.73
N ASN A 2 -12.18 -1.86 12.24
CA ASN A 2 -10.83 -1.41 11.88
C ASN A 2 -10.41 -1.94 10.52
N THR A 3 -9.85 -1.07 9.71
CA THR A 3 -9.38 -1.39 8.36
C THR A 3 -7.89 -1.06 8.26
N ILE A 4 -7.14 -1.93 7.61
CA ILE A 4 -5.71 -1.75 7.39
C ILE A 4 -5.46 -1.46 5.92
N ALA A 5 -4.73 -0.39 5.63
CA ALA A 5 -4.24 -0.12 4.29
C ALA A 5 -2.88 -0.80 4.10
N VAL A 6 -2.75 -1.56 3.04
CA VAL A 6 -1.51 -2.26 2.69
C VAL A 6 -0.88 -1.56 1.49
N ASP A 7 0.37 -1.14 1.65
CA ASP A 7 1.18 -0.65 0.54
C ASP A 7 1.61 -1.84 -0.32
N ALA A 8 0.84 -2.10 -1.38
CA ALA A 8 1.03 -3.27 -2.21
C ALA A 8 2.26 -3.19 -3.11
N MET A 9 2.88 -2.01 -3.21
CA MET A 9 4.02 -1.77 -4.09
C MET A 9 5.34 -1.65 -3.34
N GLY A 10 5.31 -1.76 -2.01
CA GLY A 10 6.52 -1.63 -1.20
C GLY A 10 7.24 -2.96 -1.02
N GLY A 11 8.59 -2.92 -1.08
CA GLY A 11 9.42 -4.09 -0.84
C GLY A 11 9.75 -4.88 -2.08
N ASP A 12 10.66 -5.86 -1.90
CA ASP A 12 11.25 -6.61 -3.02
C ASP A 12 10.28 -7.60 -3.66
N SER A 13 9.28 -8.06 -2.91
CA SER A 13 8.32 -9.06 -3.37
C SER A 13 6.98 -8.47 -3.80
N ALA A 14 6.93 -7.15 -3.97
CA ALA A 14 5.70 -6.46 -4.38
C ALA A 14 5.42 -6.69 -5.88
N PRO A 15 4.16 -6.74 -6.27
CA PRO A 15 3.00 -6.75 -5.41
C PRO A 15 2.55 -8.15 -4.94
N VAL A 16 3.16 -9.21 -5.46
CA VAL A 16 2.66 -10.59 -5.35
C VAL A 16 2.47 -11.02 -3.90
N ASP A 17 3.53 -10.97 -3.09
CA ASP A 17 3.46 -11.46 -1.72
C ASP A 17 2.56 -10.58 -0.85
N LEU A 18 2.53 -9.29 -1.11
CA LEU A 18 1.68 -8.37 -0.36
C LEU A 18 0.21 -8.60 -0.65
N VAL A 19 -0.14 -8.86 -1.91
CA VAL A 19 -1.51 -9.21 -2.28
C VAL A 19 -1.92 -10.54 -1.66
N LYS A 20 -1.05 -11.55 -1.69
CA LYS A 20 -1.32 -12.83 -1.05
C LYS A 20 -1.55 -12.69 0.45
N GLY A 21 -0.72 -11.89 1.12
CA GLY A 21 -0.89 -11.62 2.54
C GLY A 21 -2.21 -10.91 2.84
N ALA A 22 -2.61 -9.97 2.01
CA ALA A 22 -3.89 -9.28 2.16
C ALA A 22 -5.08 -10.24 2.00
N ILE A 23 -5.01 -11.15 1.04
CA ILE A 23 -6.04 -12.18 0.84
C ILE A 23 -6.15 -13.06 2.09
N GLU A 24 -5.03 -13.53 2.62
CA GLU A 24 -5.01 -14.35 3.84
C GLU A 24 -5.62 -13.59 5.03
N ALA A 25 -5.27 -12.33 5.18
CA ALA A 25 -5.83 -11.50 6.25
C ALA A 25 -7.34 -11.37 6.12
N LYS A 26 -7.84 -11.14 4.91
CA LYS A 26 -9.28 -11.06 4.67
C LYS A 26 -9.98 -12.36 5.02
N GLN A 27 -9.37 -13.50 4.70
CA GLN A 27 -9.96 -14.82 4.97
C GLN A 27 -10.11 -15.09 6.46
N VAL A 28 -9.30 -14.47 7.31
CA VAL A 28 -9.44 -14.62 8.77
C VAL A 28 -10.20 -13.45 9.41
N GLY A 29 -10.88 -12.66 8.61
CA GLY A 29 -11.78 -11.63 9.12
C GLY A 29 -11.21 -10.24 9.29
N VAL A 30 -10.00 -9.99 8.80
CA VAL A 30 -9.39 -8.65 8.85
C VAL A 30 -9.84 -7.84 7.64
N ASN A 31 -10.27 -6.61 7.87
CA ASN A 31 -10.60 -5.69 6.78
C ASN A 31 -9.33 -5.06 6.24
N VAL A 32 -9.08 -5.24 4.95
CA VAL A 32 -7.90 -4.69 4.28
C VAL A 32 -8.30 -3.94 3.03
N VAL A 33 -7.52 -2.92 2.70
CA VAL A 33 -7.55 -2.26 1.39
C VAL A 33 -6.13 -2.21 0.86
N LEU A 34 -5.99 -2.14 -0.45
CA LEU A 34 -4.68 -2.11 -1.11
C LEU A 34 -4.45 -0.77 -1.75
N CYS A 35 -3.24 -0.24 -1.61
CA CYS A 35 -2.79 0.94 -2.34
C CYS A 35 -1.69 0.52 -3.30
N GLY A 36 -1.83 0.86 -4.56
CA GLY A 36 -0.85 0.51 -5.57
C GLY A 36 -1.40 0.61 -6.98
N ASP A 37 -0.65 0.07 -7.93
CA ASP A 37 -1.07 0.03 -9.32
C ASP A 37 -2.12 -1.08 -9.52
N GLN A 38 -3.36 -0.68 -9.75
CA GLN A 38 -4.46 -1.63 -9.89
C GLN A 38 -4.22 -2.64 -11.03
N ASN A 39 -3.53 -2.25 -12.08
CA ASN A 39 -3.27 -3.15 -13.21
C ASN A 39 -2.27 -4.25 -12.85
N LEU A 40 -1.36 -3.98 -11.92
CA LEU A 40 -0.40 -4.96 -11.43
C LEU A 40 -0.97 -5.83 -10.32
N ILE A 41 -1.91 -5.30 -9.55
CA ILE A 41 -2.50 -5.99 -8.39
C ILE A 41 -3.61 -6.95 -8.80
N LYS A 42 -4.51 -6.53 -9.68
CA LYS A 42 -5.71 -7.30 -10.04
C LYS A 42 -5.43 -8.74 -10.46
N PRO A 43 -4.37 -9.04 -11.25
CA PRO A 43 -4.11 -10.44 -11.66
C PRO A 43 -3.87 -11.40 -10.49
N TYR A 44 -3.43 -10.89 -9.34
CA TYR A 44 -3.09 -11.73 -8.18
C TYR A 44 -4.22 -11.87 -7.16
N LEU A 45 -5.37 -11.22 -7.38
CA LEU A 45 -6.47 -11.26 -6.43
C LEU A 45 -7.25 -12.56 -6.44
N ASP A 46 -7.15 -13.39 -7.48
CA ASP A 46 -7.83 -14.68 -7.58
C ASP A 46 -9.33 -14.59 -7.29
N ASN A 47 -10.00 -13.59 -7.85
CA ASN A 47 -11.42 -13.32 -7.66
C ASN A 47 -11.82 -12.92 -6.23
N VAL A 48 -10.85 -12.64 -5.36
CA VAL A 48 -11.12 -12.11 -4.03
C VAL A 48 -11.36 -10.61 -4.15
N GLU A 49 -12.44 -10.12 -3.53
CA GLU A 49 -12.77 -8.71 -3.56
C GLU A 49 -12.07 -7.96 -2.44
N ILE A 50 -11.09 -7.14 -2.82
CA ILE A 50 -10.40 -6.22 -1.91
C ILE A 50 -10.37 -4.86 -2.61
N PRO A 51 -10.81 -3.79 -1.95
CA PRO A 51 -10.74 -2.45 -2.55
C PRO A 51 -9.31 -2.06 -2.87
N ILE A 52 -9.11 -1.49 -4.06
CA ILE A 52 -7.81 -0.99 -4.50
C ILE A 52 -7.93 0.51 -4.69
N TYR A 53 -7.03 1.26 -4.05
CA TYR A 53 -6.84 2.67 -4.29
C TYR A 53 -5.64 2.82 -5.23
N HIS A 54 -5.87 3.38 -6.41
CA HIS A 54 -4.87 3.42 -7.47
C HIS A 54 -3.81 4.48 -7.20
N TYR A 55 -2.63 4.03 -6.77
CA TYR A 55 -1.44 4.85 -6.55
C TYR A 55 -0.26 4.13 -7.20
N PRO A 56 0.00 4.40 -8.50
CA PRO A 56 0.91 3.56 -9.29
C PRO A 56 2.39 3.86 -9.09
N GLN A 57 2.74 4.97 -8.45
CA GLN A 57 4.16 5.32 -8.28
C GLN A 57 4.77 4.58 -7.10
N VAL A 58 6.04 4.23 -7.22
CA VAL A 58 6.78 3.49 -6.21
C VAL A 58 8.00 4.29 -5.78
N ILE A 59 8.23 4.36 -4.47
CA ILE A 59 9.45 4.95 -3.91
C ILE A 59 10.38 3.79 -3.54
N SER A 60 11.53 3.71 -4.22
CA SER A 60 12.50 2.67 -3.94
C SER A 60 13.33 3.00 -2.69
N MET A 61 13.97 1.97 -2.13
CA MET A 61 14.83 2.16 -0.96
C MET A 61 16.06 3.01 -1.24
N ASP A 62 16.48 3.09 -2.52
CA ASP A 62 17.65 3.84 -2.94
C ASP A 62 17.38 5.33 -3.15
N GLU A 63 16.12 5.73 -3.23
CA GLU A 63 15.77 7.13 -3.45
C GLU A 63 15.87 7.94 -2.17
N ASP A 64 16.21 9.22 -2.31
CA ASP A 64 16.12 10.17 -1.21
C ASP A 64 14.64 10.31 -0.81
N PRO A 65 14.26 9.91 0.43
CA PRO A 65 12.85 9.92 0.83
C PRO A 65 12.19 11.29 0.72
N MET A 66 12.88 12.36 1.08
CA MET A 66 12.31 13.71 1.04
C MET A 66 11.98 14.14 -0.39
N LYS A 67 12.92 13.89 -1.31
CA LYS A 67 12.71 14.24 -2.72
C LYS A 67 11.63 13.36 -3.36
N ALA A 68 11.65 12.08 -3.03
CA ALA A 68 10.67 11.13 -3.58
C ALA A 68 9.25 11.48 -3.14
N ILE A 69 9.04 11.82 -1.89
CA ILE A 69 7.71 12.23 -1.39
C ILE A 69 7.21 13.47 -2.11
N ARG A 70 8.10 14.44 -2.40
CA ARG A 70 7.71 15.66 -3.10
C ARG A 70 7.38 15.43 -4.57
N SER A 71 8.10 14.53 -5.24
CA SER A 71 7.96 14.31 -6.68
C SER A 71 6.97 13.20 -7.02
N LYS A 72 6.81 12.19 -6.15
CA LYS A 72 5.96 11.02 -6.39
C LYS A 72 4.72 11.04 -5.52
N LYS A 73 3.86 12.03 -5.74
CA LYS A 73 2.63 12.22 -4.94
C LYS A 73 1.60 11.12 -5.13
N GLN A 74 1.73 10.33 -6.20
CA GLN A 74 0.87 9.18 -6.47
C GLN A 74 1.53 7.87 -6.03
N SER A 75 2.49 7.93 -5.10
CA SER A 75 3.09 6.72 -4.57
C SER A 75 2.14 5.99 -3.63
N SER A 76 2.27 4.67 -3.59
CA SER A 76 1.41 3.82 -2.77
C SER A 76 1.50 4.15 -1.28
N ILE A 77 2.69 4.51 -0.79
CA ILE A 77 2.83 4.87 0.63
C ILE A 77 2.10 6.17 0.96
N ILE A 78 2.15 7.16 0.07
CA ILE A 78 1.41 8.40 0.26
C ILE A 78 -0.09 8.10 0.24
N GLY A 79 -0.54 7.24 -0.65
CA GLY A 79 -1.94 6.81 -0.69
C GLY A 79 -2.39 6.20 0.63
N CYS A 80 -1.60 5.29 1.20
CA CYS A 80 -1.89 4.70 2.51
C CYS A 80 -1.99 5.77 3.60
N MET A 81 -1.04 6.68 3.65
CA MET A 81 -1.03 7.73 4.68
C MET A 81 -2.18 8.71 4.51
N GLN A 82 -2.57 8.99 3.27
CA GLN A 82 -3.73 9.84 3.00
C GLN A 82 -5.02 9.20 3.53
N LEU A 83 -5.21 7.91 3.31
CA LEU A 83 -6.36 7.17 3.85
C LEU A 83 -6.38 7.21 5.38
N LEU A 84 -5.22 7.11 6.00
CA LEU A 84 -5.10 7.19 7.46
C LEU A 84 -5.49 8.59 7.97
N LYS A 85 -5.01 9.63 7.33
CA LYS A 85 -5.37 11.01 7.69
C LYS A 85 -6.85 11.29 7.53
N GLU A 86 -7.49 10.68 6.55
CA GLU A 86 -8.93 10.84 6.30
C GLU A 86 -9.79 9.91 7.15
N ASN A 87 -9.19 9.15 8.04
CA ASN A 87 -9.86 8.17 8.91
C ASN A 87 -10.60 7.06 8.15
N LYS A 88 -10.22 6.82 6.90
CA LYS A 88 -10.76 5.71 6.10
C LYS A 88 -10.14 4.38 6.50
N VAL A 89 -8.94 4.43 7.04
CA VAL A 89 -8.26 3.25 7.62
C VAL A 89 -7.69 3.64 8.98
N GLN A 90 -7.42 2.66 9.83
CA GLN A 90 -6.92 2.86 11.18
C GLN A 90 -5.47 2.44 11.36
N ALA A 91 -4.91 1.75 10.37
CA ALA A 91 -3.51 1.33 10.39
C ALA A 91 -2.99 1.21 8.96
N VAL A 92 -1.66 1.27 8.83
CA VAL A 92 -0.97 1.12 7.56
C VAL A 92 0.13 0.08 7.72
N PHE A 93 0.25 -0.82 6.75
CA PHE A 93 1.37 -1.75 6.64
C PHE A 93 2.15 -1.45 5.37
N SER A 94 3.46 -1.27 5.50
CA SER A 94 4.35 -1.09 4.36
C SER A 94 5.68 -1.80 4.60
N ALA A 95 6.12 -2.57 3.60
CA ALA A 95 7.45 -3.17 3.59
C ALA A 95 8.42 -2.39 2.70
N GLY A 96 8.03 -1.19 2.28
CA GLY A 96 8.82 -0.36 1.38
C GLY A 96 9.87 0.49 2.10
N SER A 97 10.17 1.66 1.52
CA SER A 97 11.17 2.58 2.07
C SER A 97 10.80 3.05 3.46
N THR A 98 11.62 2.74 4.45
CA THR A 98 11.43 3.20 5.83
C THR A 98 11.49 4.72 5.92
N GLY A 99 12.42 5.34 5.20
CA GLY A 99 12.53 6.79 5.16
C GLY A 99 11.30 7.46 4.57
N ALA A 100 10.77 6.93 3.47
CA ALA A 100 9.56 7.46 2.86
C ALA A 100 8.36 7.29 3.79
N THR A 101 8.26 6.18 4.51
CA THR A 101 7.20 5.93 5.48
C THR A 101 7.24 6.97 6.61
N LEU A 102 8.41 7.25 7.15
CA LEU A 102 8.57 8.23 8.22
C LEU A 102 8.24 9.65 7.75
N VAL A 103 8.70 10.02 6.56
CA VAL A 103 8.46 11.37 6.02
C VAL A 103 6.99 11.57 5.66
N SER A 104 6.33 10.54 5.13
CA SER A 104 4.92 10.64 4.73
C SER A 104 3.95 10.63 5.90
N ALA A 105 4.40 10.12 7.03
CA ALA A 105 3.57 10.09 8.23
C ALA A 105 3.38 11.50 8.80
#